data_e9f094539b67b643940324c7e73fd65a
#
_entry.id   e9f094539b67b643940324c7e73fd65a
#
_cell.length_a   1.000
_cell.length_b   1.000
_cell.length_c   1.000
_cell.angle_alpha   90.00
_cell.angle_beta   90.00
_cell.angle_gamma   90.00
#
_symmetry.space_group_name_H-M   'P 1'
#
loop_
_entity.id
_entity.type
_entity.pdbx_description
1 polymer ?
#
loop_
_entity_poly.entity_id
_entity_poly.type
_entity_poly.pdbx_seq_one_letter_code
_entity_poly.pdbx_strand_id
1 'polypeptide(L)'
;MTVIGILERLQAPSATASFADYAVLVPALLASTDGSYLVRSKPGQLGAIARSAPAALLQLDRMRVFPAGGGVRTFEAVREQAYRVDLGMATLMTAICALLLVITAAGIVGLTSFWVSQRHQQIGMRRALGATRRDILSYFLTENLLIALGGICLGIVLAVALNMWMISHFAMTGIPLKYFVEGVVLIVILGQAAVLVPALRASRTSPIEAIRNTRA
;
A
#
# COMPACT_ATOMS: atom_id res chain seq x y z
N MET A 1 -40.54 13.84 -15.93
CA MET A 1 -39.58 12.75 -15.96
C MET A 1 -39.95 11.81 -14.83
N THR A 2 -40.25 10.55 -15.10
CA THR A 2 -40.70 9.58 -14.07
C THR A 2 -39.56 8.65 -13.75
N VAL A 3 -39.22 8.49 -12.47
CA VAL A 3 -38.21 7.53 -12.03
C VAL A 3 -38.79 6.12 -12.19
N ILE A 4 -38.16 5.29 -12.99
CA ILE A 4 -38.61 3.91 -13.31
C ILE A 4 -37.87 2.84 -12.52
N GLY A 5 -36.77 3.21 -11.86
CA GLY A 5 -36.00 2.29 -11.03
C GLY A 5 -34.84 2.98 -10.32
N ILE A 6 -34.34 2.36 -9.27
CA ILE A 6 -33.16 2.77 -8.53
C ILE A 6 -32.14 1.63 -8.63
N LEU A 7 -30.90 1.97 -8.96
CA LEU A 7 -29.79 1.01 -9.01
C LEU A 7 -29.01 1.08 -7.69
N GLU A 8 -28.83 -0.04 -7.04
CA GLU A 8 -28.03 -0.11 -5.80
C GLU A 8 -26.53 0.16 -6.04
N ARG A 9 -26.03 -0.17 -7.23
CA ARG A 9 -24.65 0.08 -7.65
C ARG A 9 -24.59 0.37 -9.13
N LEU A 10 -24.07 1.52 -9.48
CA LEU A 10 -23.69 1.86 -10.84
C LEU A 10 -22.17 1.96 -10.92
N GLN A 11 -21.56 1.12 -11.76
CA GLN A 11 -20.12 1.22 -12.01
C GLN A 11 -19.90 2.34 -13.04
N ALA A 12 -19.45 3.49 -12.55
CA ALA A 12 -19.11 4.63 -13.41
C ALA A 12 -17.86 4.32 -14.24
N PRO A 13 -17.68 4.97 -15.41
CA PRO A 13 -16.50 4.79 -16.27
C PRO A 13 -15.18 5.17 -15.59
N SER A 14 -15.25 5.99 -14.55
CA SER A 14 -14.10 6.41 -13.75
C SER A 14 -14.32 6.00 -12.30
N ALA A 15 -13.43 5.17 -11.78
CA ALA A 15 -13.47 4.70 -10.39
C ALA A 15 -13.28 5.83 -9.35
N THR A 16 -12.71 6.97 -9.79
CA THR A 16 -12.41 8.15 -8.94
C THR A 16 -13.41 9.28 -9.09
N ALA A 17 -14.48 9.09 -9.89
CA ALA A 17 -15.46 10.14 -10.10
C ALA A 17 -16.36 10.30 -8.87
N SER A 18 -16.27 11.43 -8.19
CA SER A 18 -17.08 11.78 -7.01
C SER A 18 -18.60 11.80 -7.28
N PHE A 19 -19.00 11.83 -8.56
CA PHE A 19 -20.41 11.79 -8.97
C PHE A 19 -20.93 10.37 -9.25
N ALA A 20 -20.13 9.33 -9.08
CA ALA A 20 -20.53 7.96 -9.38
C ALA A 20 -21.75 7.51 -8.57
N ASP A 21 -21.86 7.98 -7.31
CA ASP A 21 -22.99 7.68 -6.42
C ASP A 21 -24.26 8.52 -6.71
N TYR A 22 -24.14 9.56 -7.55
CA TYR A 22 -25.22 10.47 -7.90
C TYR A 22 -25.51 10.47 -9.42
N ALA A 23 -25.28 9.35 -10.08
CA ALA A 23 -25.48 9.24 -11.52
C ALA A 23 -26.94 8.90 -11.86
N VAL A 24 -27.47 9.52 -12.90
CA VAL A 24 -28.81 9.25 -13.42
C VAL A 24 -28.67 8.66 -14.83
N LEU A 25 -29.28 7.49 -15.07
CA LEU A 25 -29.38 6.91 -16.39
C LEU A 25 -30.65 7.42 -17.07
N VAL A 26 -30.48 8.17 -18.15
CA VAL A 26 -31.61 8.69 -18.94
C VAL A 26 -31.64 7.93 -20.28
N PRO A 27 -32.73 7.23 -20.61
CA PRO A 27 -32.89 6.57 -21.92
C PRO A 27 -33.26 7.64 -22.96
N ALA A 28 -32.31 8.47 -23.37
CA ALA A 28 -32.49 9.48 -24.39
C ALA A 28 -31.46 9.31 -25.49
N LEU A 29 -31.92 9.41 -26.73
CA LEU A 29 -31.04 9.52 -27.89
C LEU A 29 -30.58 10.98 -27.97
N LEU A 30 -29.39 11.27 -27.50
CA LEU A 30 -28.76 12.56 -27.66
C LEU A 30 -28.13 12.64 -29.05
N ALA A 31 -28.48 13.68 -29.81
CA ALA A 31 -27.75 14.00 -31.03
C ALA A 31 -26.32 14.43 -30.64
N SER A 32 -25.36 13.53 -30.78
CA SER A 32 -23.95 13.77 -30.49
C SER A 32 -23.13 13.58 -31.74
N THR A 33 -22.16 14.46 -31.96
CA THR A 33 -21.17 14.33 -33.02
C THR A 33 -20.19 13.19 -32.74
N ASP A 34 -20.05 12.84 -31.46
CA ASP A 34 -19.15 11.77 -31.00
C ASP A 34 -19.97 10.59 -30.46
N GLY A 35 -19.62 9.38 -30.88
CA GLY A 35 -20.25 8.14 -30.41
C GLY A 35 -19.24 7.06 -30.13
N SER A 36 -19.39 6.39 -28.98
CA SER A 36 -18.61 5.21 -28.64
C SER A 36 -19.49 3.96 -28.72
N TYR A 37 -19.04 2.93 -29.42
CA TYR A 37 -19.74 1.67 -29.57
C TYR A 37 -19.00 0.58 -28.82
N LEU A 38 -19.72 -0.15 -27.96
CA LEU A 38 -19.19 -1.33 -27.29
C LEU A 38 -19.68 -2.57 -28.03
N VAL A 39 -18.76 -3.36 -28.58
CA VAL A 39 -19.05 -4.58 -29.30
C VAL A 39 -18.54 -5.77 -28.51
N ARG A 40 -19.44 -6.69 -28.18
CA ARG A 40 -19.09 -7.97 -27.53
C ARG A 40 -18.85 -9.04 -28.57
N SER A 41 -17.65 -9.62 -28.61
CA SER A 41 -17.26 -10.71 -29.48
C SER A 41 -17.50 -12.09 -28.84
N LYS A 42 -17.65 -13.13 -29.66
CA LYS A 42 -17.51 -14.49 -29.18
C LYS A 42 -16.06 -14.80 -28.82
N PRO A 43 -15.81 -15.76 -27.89
CA PRO A 43 -14.44 -16.16 -27.57
C PRO A 43 -13.63 -16.51 -28.84
N GLY A 44 -12.40 -16.01 -28.93
CA GLY A 44 -11.49 -16.22 -30.05
C GLY A 44 -11.70 -15.33 -31.28
N GLN A 45 -12.78 -14.53 -31.36
CA GLN A 45 -13.07 -13.68 -32.52
C GLN A 45 -12.72 -12.21 -32.37
N LEU A 46 -12.15 -11.83 -31.23
CA LEU A 46 -11.85 -10.43 -30.91
C LEU A 46 -10.97 -9.74 -31.98
N GLY A 47 -9.90 -10.41 -32.41
CA GLY A 47 -8.96 -9.86 -33.39
C GLY A 47 -9.58 -9.73 -34.80
N ALA A 48 -10.50 -10.60 -35.18
CA ALA A 48 -11.21 -10.50 -36.45
C ALA A 48 -12.19 -9.32 -36.44
N ILE A 49 -12.98 -9.19 -35.37
CA ILE A 49 -13.95 -8.11 -35.21
C ILE A 49 -13.23 -6.74 -35.10
N ALA A 50 -12.12 -6.66 -34.36
CA ALA A 50 -11.35 -5.43 -34.24
C ALA A 50 -10.84 -4.92 -35.61
N ARG A 51 -10.49 -5.80 -36.51
CA ARG A 51 -10.06 -5.45 -37.88
C ARG A 51 -11.21 -5.10 -38.82
N SER A 52 -12.36 -5.77 -38.71
CA SER A 52 -13.50 -5.56 -39.62
C SER A 52 -14.42 -4.39 -39.19
N ALA A 53 -14.47 -4.06 -37.89
CA ALA A 53 -15.35 -3.04 -37.34
C ALA A 53 -15.20 -1.65 -37.99
N PRO A 54 -13.97 -1.10 -38.17
CA PRO A 54 -13.82 0.20 -38.84
C PRO A 54 -14.39 0.23 -40.27
N ALA A 55 -14.13 -0.83 -41.06
CA ALA A 55 -14.62 -0.94 -42.42
C ALA A 55 -16.14 -1.01 -42.46
N ALA A 56 -16.75 -1.78 -41.59
CA ALA A 56 -18.21 -1.90 -41.48
C ALA A 56 -18.86 -0.54 -41.08
N LEU A 57 -18.24 0.19 -40.17
CA LEU A 57 -18.75 1.49 -39.76
C LEU A 57 -18.62 2.57 -40.86
N LEU A 58 -17.53 2.55 -41.65
CA LEU A 58 -17.37 3.42 -42.81
C LEU A 58 -18.33 3.11 -43.95
N GLN A 59 -18.79 1.84 -44.08
CA GLN A 59 -19.82 1.47 -45.05
C GLN A 59 -21.18 2.07 -44.70
N LEU A 60 -21.47 2.23 -43.39
CA LEU A 60 -22.72 2.82 -42.91
C LEU A 60 -22.71 4.35 -43.06
N ASP A 61 -21.55 4.97 -42.79
CA ASP A 61 -21.40 6.42 -42.91
C ASP A 61 -19.98 6.76 -43.31
N ARG A 62 -19.78 7.26 -44.52
CA ARG A 62 -18.46 7.64 -45.09
C ARG A 62 -17.85 8.89 -44.49
N MET A 63 -18.68 9.73 -43.85
CA MET A 63 -18.22 10.96 -43.22
C MET A 63 -17.69 10.74 -41.80
N ARG A 64 -17.69 9.51 -41.33
CA ARG A 64 -17.21 9.15 -39.99
C ARG A 64 -15.71 9.26 -39.90
N VAL A 65 -15.22 9.99 -38.91
CA VAL A 65 -13.81 10.16 -38.63
C VAL A 65 -13.44 9.31 -37.39
N PHE A 66 -12.42 8.50 -37.52
CA PHE A 66 -11.85 7.77 -36.40
C PHE A 66 -10.69 8.54 -35.78
N PRO A 67 -10.50 8.48 -34.45
CA PRO A 67 -9.32 9.01 -33.78
C PRO A 67 -8.03 8.37 -34.31
N ALA A 68 -6.92 9.07 -34.18
CA ALA A 68 -5.59 8.54 -34.54
C ALA A 68 -5.37 7.16 -33.87
N GLY A 69 -5.05 6.13 -34.68
CA GLY A 69 -4.95 4.74 -34.22
C GLY A 69 -6.15 3.85 -34.54
N GLY A 70 -7.06 4.30 -35.43
CA GLY A 70 -8.16 3.49 -35.96
C GLY A 70 -9.42 3.40 -35.10
N GLY A 71 -9.46 4.04 -33.96
CA GLY A 71 -10.66 4.18 -33.10
C GLY A 71 -11.14 2.88 -32.43
N VAL A 72 -10.57 1.72 -32.74
CA VAL A 72 -10.94 0.44 -32.15
C VAL A 72 -9.91 0.06 -31.09
N ARG A 73 -10.37 -0.07 -29.86
CA ARG A 73 -9.56 -0.54 -28.72
C ARG A 73 -10.21 -1.71 -28.05
N THR A 74 -9.41 -2.66 -27.57
CA THR A 74 -9.93 -3.72 -26.72
C THR A 74 -10.31 -3.13 -25.37
N PHE A 75 -11.33 -3.68 -24.73
CA PHE A 75 -11.72 -3.24 -23.39
C PHE A 75 -10.56 -3.39 -22.38
N GLU A 76 -9.73 -4.40 -22.57
CA GLU A 76 -8.52 -4.61 -21.78
C GLU A 76 -7.53 -3.43 -21.91
N ALA A 77 -7.24 -2.97 -23.13
CA ALA A 77 -6.35 -1.84 -23.37
C ALA A 77 -6.92 -0.52 -22.80
N VAL A 78 -8.24 -0.33 -22.88
CA VAL A 78 -8.89 0.85 -22.27
C VAL A 78 -8.77 0.80 -20.76
N ARG A 79 -9.01 -0.37 -20.16
CA ARG A 79 -8.86 -0.59 -18.73
C ARG A 79 -7.41 -0.38 -18.27
N GLU A 80 -6.45 -0.97 -18.98
CA GLU A 80 -5.03 -0.80 -18.67
C GLU A 80 -4.62 0.67 -18.72
N GLN A 81 -5.07 1.42 -19.74
CA GLN A 81 -4.80 2.85 -19.86
C GLN A 81 -5.44 3.65 -18.71
N ALA A 82 -6.67 3.31 -18.30
CA ALA A 82 -7.34 3.97 -17.18
C ALA A 82 -6.59 3.75 -15.86
N TYR A 83 -6.10 2.55 -15.61
CA TYR A 83 -5.39 2.22 -14.36
C TYR A 83 -3.88 2.53 -14.40
N ARG A 84 -3.32 2.91 -15.53
CA ARG A 84 -1.86 3.15 -15.64
C ARG A 84 -1.36 4.22 -14.67
N VAL A 85 -2.12 5.31 -14.53
CA VAL A 85 -1.78 6.41 -13.60
C VAL A 85 -1.87 5.94 -12.15
N ASP A 86 -2.93 5.21 -11.80
CA ASP A 86 -3.14 4.70 -10.45
C ASP A 86 -2.08 3.66 -10.07
N LEU A 87 -1.70 2.79 -11.01
CA LEU A 87 -0.59 1.84 -10.84
C LEU A 87 0.75 2.56 -10.66
N GLY A 88 1.00 3.61 -11.41
CA GLY A 88 2.19 4.44 -11.26
C GLY A 88 2.27 5.08 -9.87
N MET A 89 1.18 5.66 -9.41
CA MET A 89 1.08 6.23 -8.07
C MET A 89 1.24 5.16 -6.97
N ALA A 90 0.57 4.02 -7.10
CA ALA A 90 0.68 2.92 -6.15
C ALA A 90 2.11 2.38 -6.05
N THR A 91 2.79 2.23 -7.19
CA THR A 91 4.19 1.80 -7.24
C THR A 91 5.11 2.80 -6.56
N LEU A 92 4.94 4.10 -6.84
CA LEU A 92 5.72 5.16 -6.22
C LEU A 92 5.52 5.17 -4.69
N MET A 93 4.26 5.12 -4.23
CA MET A 93 3.94 5.08 -2.80
C MET A 93 4.52 3.85 -2.12
N THR A 94 4.44 2.68 -2.76
CA THR A 94 5.04 1.44 -2.24
C THR A 94 6.56 1.57 -2.11
N ALA A 95 7.23 2.16 -3.09
CA ALA A 95 8.67 2.38 -3.05
C ALA A 95 9.07 3.34 -1.92
N ILE A 96 8.33 4.43 -1.73
CA ILE A 96 8.55 5.37 -0.63
C ILE A 96 8.34 4.68 0.73
N CYS A 97 7.25 3.92 0.89
CA CYS A 97 6.98 3.17 2.12
C CYS A 97 8.10 2.15 2.41
N ALA A 98 8.56 1.41 1.40
CA ALA A 98 9.66 0.46 1.55
C ALA A 98 10.96 1.16 1.99
N LEU A 99 11.29 2.31 1.39
CA LEU A 99 12.45 3.10 1.78
C LEU A 99 12.35 3.58 3.23
N LEU A 100 11.19 4.10 3.65
CA LEU A 100 10.95 4.54 5.02
C LEU A 100 11.09 3.38 6.02
N LEU A 101 10.57 2.19 5.68
CA LEU A 101 10.74 0.99 6.51
C LEU A 101 12.22 0.59 6.67
N VAL A 102 13.01 0.66 5.60
CA VAL A 102 14.45 0.39 5.65
C VAL A 102 15.18 1.39 6.54
N ILE A 103 14.90 2.68 6.38
CA ILE A 103 15.50 3.73 7.21
C ILE A 103 15.12 3.54 8.69
N THR A 104 13.86 3.24 8.96
CA THR A 104 13.37 2.96 10.32
C THR A 104 14.08 1.75 10.93
N ALA A 105 14.18 0.65 10.18
CA ALA A 105 14.90 -0.55 10.63
C ALA A 105 16.38 -0.24 10.92
N ALA A 106 17.05 0.51 10.05
CA ALA A 106 18.43 0.93 10.26
C ALA A 106 18.59 1.80 11.51
N GLY A 107 17.64 2.72 11.76
CA GLY A 107 17.59 3.55 12.97
C GLY A 107 17.44 2.70 14.24
N ILE A 108 16.54 1.71 14.23
CA ILE A 108 16.36 0.78 15.36
C ILE A 108 17.64 -0.02 15.62
N VAL A 109 18.28 -0.55 14.58
CA VAL A 109 19.55 -1.30 14.71
C VAL A 109 20.65 -0.39 15.30
N GLY A 110 20.77 0.84 14.79
CA GLY A 110 21.78 1.80 15.27
C GLY A 110 21.57 2.17 16.74
N LEU A 111 20.37 2.55 17.12
CA LEU A 111 20.02 2.93 18.48
C LEU A 111 20.18 1.77 19.46
N THR A 112 19.70 0.59 19.10
CA THR A 112 19.83 -0.60 19.94
C THR A 112 21.31 -1.00 20.11
N SER A 113 22.11 -0.91 19.04
CA SER A 113 23.54 -1.20 19.10
C SER A 113 24.27 -0.23 20.03
N PHE A 114 23.92 1.07 19.98
CA PHE A 114 24.46 2.08 20.86
C PHE A 114 24.09 1.81 22.34
N TRP A 115 22.84 1.51 22.64
CA TRP A 115 22.39 1.19 24.00
C TRP A 115 23.02 -0.08 24.55
N VAL A 116 23.16 -1.11 23.72
CA VAL A 116 23.88 -2.35 24.08
C VAL A 116 25.32 -2.03 24.44
N SER A 117 26.00 -1.19 23.64
CA SER A 117 27.39 -0.79 23.92
C SER A 117 27.52 -0.06 25.26
N GLN A 118 26.61 0.87 25.57
CA GLN A 118 26.64 1.58 26.86
C GLN A 118 26.36 0.67 28.07
N ARG A 119 25.53 -0.35 27.90
CA ARG A 119 25.15 -1.27 28.99
C ARG A 119 26.02 -2.52 29.08
N HIS A 120 27.14 -2.56 28.33
CA HIS A 120 27.98 -3.75 28.21
C HIS A 120 28.46 -4.30 29.55
N GLN A 121 28.84 -3.42 30.50
CA GLN A 121 29.26 -3.80 31.86
C GLN A 121 28.11 -4.41 32.65
N GLN A 122 26.90 -3.83 32.59
CA GLN A 122 25.73 -4.36 33.28
C GLN A 122 25.33 -5.74 32.78
N ILE A 123 25.43 -5.95 31.44
CA ILE A 123 25.19 -7.25 30.81
C ILE A 123 26.22 -8.29 31.27
N GLY A 124 27.50 -7.90 31.30
CA GLY A 124 28.59 -8.74 31.80
C GLY A 124 28.39 -9.17 33.26
N MET A 125 28.00 -8.23 34.12
CA MET A 125 27.72 -8.48 35.55
C MET A 125 26.52 -9.43 35.73
N ARG A 126 25.42 -9.21 35.02
CA ARG A 126 24.26 -10.13 35.04
C ARG A 126 24.62 -11.54 34.59
N ARG A 127 25.48 -11.68 33.58
CA ARG A 127 25.97 -12.98 33.12
C ARG A 127 26.89 -13.66 34.13
N ALA A 128 27.72 -12.91 34.83
CA ALA A 128 28.56 -13.46 35.90
C ALA A 128 27.71 -13.97 37.09
N LEU A 129 26.53 -13.38 37.30
CA LEU A 129 25.54 -13.80 38.30
C LEU A 129 24.62 -14.94 37.81
N GLY A 130 24.86 -15.51 36.62
CA GLY A 130 24.13 -16.67 36.12
C GLY A 130 23.00 -16.39 35.13
N ALA A 131 22.83 -15.15 34.63
CA ALA A 131 21.84 -14.85 33.61
C ALA A 131 22.15 -15.59 32.28
N THR A 132 21.15 -16.24 31.73
CA THR A 132 21.27 -16.96 30.46
C THR A 132 21.23 -16.00 29.27
N ARG A 133 21.68 -16.48 28.11
CA ARG A 133 21.57 -15.71 26.85
C ARG A 133 20.12 -15.38 26.50
N ARG A 134 19.18 -16.27 26.86
CA ARG A 134 17.75 -16.06 26.61
C ARG A 134 17.18 -14.94 27.46
N ASP A 135 17.62 -14.83 28.72
CA ASP A 135 17.16 -13.76 29.62
C ASP A 135 17.57 -12.37 29.11
N ILE A 136 18.78 -12.25 28.58
CA ILE A 136 19.28 -11.01 28.00
C ILE A 136 18.51 -10.68 26.70
N LEU A 137 18.30 -11.69 25.85
CA LEU A 137 17.59 -11.52 24.59
C LEU A 137 16.13 -11.11 24.85
N SER A 138 15.43 -11.82 25.74
CA SER A 138 14.04 -11.52 26.09
C SER A 138 13.89 -10.11 26.68
N TYR A 139 14.86 -9.68 27.50
CA TYR A 139 14.85 -8.32 28.03
C TYR A 139 14.88 -7.26 26.93
N PHE A 140 15.80 -7.35 25.98
CA PHE A 140 15.88 -6.39 24.86
C PHE A 140 14.66 -6.44 23.94
N LEU A 141 14.15 -7.63 23.66
CA LEU A 141 12.94 -7.78 22.83
C LEU A 141 11.72 -7.20 23.53
N THR A 142 11.56 -7.40 24.84
CA THR A 142 10.45 -6.84 25.62
C THR A 142 10.57 -5.32 25.74
N GLU A 143 11.76 -4.79 26.01
CA GLU A 143 12.02 -3.34 26.06
C GLU A 143 11.65 -2.68 24.71
N ASN A 144 12.11 -3.26 23.60
CA ASN A 144 11.77 -2.77 22.26
C ASN A 144 10.26 -2.88 21.96
N LEU A 145 9.62 -3.98 22.38
CA LEU A 145 8.18 -4.17 22.17
C LEU A 145 7.36 -3.10 22.90
N LEU A 146 7.72 -2.77 24.14
CA LEU A 146 7.03 -1.73 24.90
C LEU A 146 7.16 -0.35 24.26
N ILE A 147 8.35 -0.01 23.76
CA ILE A 147 8.59 1.25 23.04
C ILE A 147 7.79 1.25 21.73
N ALA A 148 7.81 0.14 20.99
CA ALA A 148 7.08 -0.01 19.74
C ALA A 148 5.57 0.11 19.95
N LEU A 149 5.01 -0.48 21.02
CA LEU A 149 3.59 -0.36 21.34
C LEU A 149 3.18 1.11 21.58
N GLY A 150 3.98 1.88 22.30
CA GLY A 150 3.74 3.32 22.47
C GLY A 150 3.71 4.08 21.14
N GLY A 151 4.68 3.80 20.26
CA GLY A 151 4.73 4.37 18.90
C GLY A 151 3.55 3.94 18.03
N ILE A 152 3.16 2.66 18.10
CA ILE A 152 2.03 2.12 17.35
C ILE A 152 0.71 2.76 17.80
N CYS A 153 0.48 2.90 19.11
CA CYS A 153 -0.71 3.58 19.62
C CYS A 153 -0.84 5.00 19.07
N LEU A 154 0.24 5.78 19.14
CA LEU A 154 0.28 7.13 18.60
C LEU A 154 0.07 7.13 17.07
N GLY A 155 0.74 6.21 16.36
CA GLY A 155 0.62 6.05 14.92
C GLY A 155 -0.80 5.72 14.46
N ILE A 156 -1.51 4.83 15.17
CA ILE A 156 -2.90 4.49 14.88
C ILE A 156 -3.81 5.72 15.07
N VAL A 157 -3.65 6.46 16.17
CA VAL A 157 -4.43 7.68 16.41
C VAL A 157 -4.26 8.69 15.27
N LEU A 158 -3.00 8.95 14.87
CA LEU A 158 -2.70 9.85 13.77
C LEU A 158 -3.25 9.34 12.43
N ALA A 159 -3.12 8.05 12.15
CA ALA A 159 -3.59 7.45 10.91
C ALA A 159 -5.12 7.49 10.80
N VAL A 160 -5.83 7.22 11.91
CA VAL A 160 -7.30 7.33 11.96
C VAL A 160 -7.75 8.79 11.81
N ALA A 161 -7.09 9.74 12.50
CA ALA A 161 -7.37 11.15 12.37
C ALA A 161 -7.18 11.65 10.93
N LEU A 162 -6.07 11.26 10.28
CA LEU A 162 -5.80 11.59 8.88
C LEU A 162 -6.83 10.97 7.93
N ASN A 163 -7.19 9.70 8.16
CA ASN A 163 -8.20 9.01 7.36
C ASN A 163 -9.57 9.73 7.45
N MET A 164 -9.99 10.11 8.66
CA MET A 164 -11.22 10.87 8.86
C MET A 164 -11.18 12.26 8.19
N TRP A 165 -10.05 12.93 8.27
CA TRP A 165 -9.83 14.21 7.62
C TRP A 165 -9.91 14.08 6.09
N MET A 166 -9.30 13.03 5.51
CA MET A 166 -9.37 12.77 4.06
C MET A 166 -10.80 12.45 3.60
N ILE A 167 -11.56 11.65 4.36
CA ILE A 167 -12.95 11.35 4.04
C ILE A 167 -13.79 12.65 4.03
N SER A 168 -13.62 13.53 5.02
CA SER A 168 -14.42 14.75 5.15
C SER A 168 -14.12 15.81 4.10
N HIS A 169 -12.87 15.92 3.63
CA HIS A 169 -12.45 16.98 2.70
C HIS A 169 -12.38 16.53 1.23
N PHE A 170 -12.12 15.25 0.98
CA PHE A 170 -11.91 14.73 -0.39
C PHE A 170 -12.96 13.70 -0.81
N ALA A 171 -13.98 13.45 0.02
CA ALA A 171 -15.01 12.43 -0.24
C ALA A 171 -14.42 11.06 -0.65
N MET A 172 -13.25 10.71 -0.10
CA MET A 172 -12.58 9.44 -0.38
C MET A 172 -13.24 8.31 0.40
N THR A 173 -13.18 7.10 -0.17
CA THR A 173 -13.62 5.89 0.53
C THR A 173 -12.65 5.62 1.69
N GLY A 174 -13.17 5.43 2.91
CA GLY A 174 -12.35 5.15 4.09
C GLY A 174 -11.52 3.88 3.96
N ILE A 175 -10.35 3.89 4.55
CA ILE A 175 -9.44 2.74 4.55
C ILE A 175 -10.01 1.65 5.46
N PRO A 176 -10.23 0.42 4.96
CA PRO A 176 -10.72 -0.70 5.77
C PRO A 176 -9.80 -1.01 6.95
N LEU A 177 -10.39 -1.37 8.09
CA LEU A 177 -9.67 -1.67 9.34
C LEU A 177 -8.58 -2.73 9.18
N LYS A 178 -8.76 -3.68 8.27
CA LYS A 178 -7.78 -4.74 7.99
C LYS A 178 -6.38 -4.21 7.66
N TYR A 179 -6.28 -3.11 6.91
CA TYR A 179 -4.98 -2.54 6.54
C TYR A 179 -4.25 -1.92 7.73
N PHE A 180 -4.98 -1.38 8.71
CA PHE A 180 -4.38 -0.92 9.96
C PHE A 180 -3.78 -2.09 10.75
N VAL A 181 -4.50 -3.21 10.84
CA VAL A 181 -4.02 -4.42 11.53
C VAL A 181 -2.80 -5.00 10.82
N GLU A 182 -2.86 -5.14 9.49
CA GLU A 182 -1.73 -5.62 8.67
C GLU A 182 -0.49 -4.73 8.85
N GLY A 183 -0.67 -3.41 8.84
CA GLY A 183 0.40 -2.44 9.07
C GLY A 183 1.03 -2.57 10.46
N VAL A 184 0.22 -2.71 11.51
CA VAL A 184 0.69 -2.92 12.88
C VAL A 184 1.51 -4.21 12.99
N VAL A 185 1.01 -5.31 12.45
CA VAL A 185 1.71 -6.61 12.46
C VAL A 185 3.05 -6.49 11.73
N LEU A 186 3.07 -5.86 10.56
CA LEU A 186 4.29 -5.65 9.78
C LEU A 186 5.33 -4.84 10.56
N ILE A 187 4.94 -3.73 11.20
CA ILE A 187 5.84 -2.87 11.98
C ILE A 187 6.40 -3.63 13.19
N VAL A 188 5.56 -4.40 13.90
CA VAL A 188 6.01 -5.20 15.05
C VAL A 188 7.03 -6.25 14.61
N ILE A 189 6.74 -7.01 13.55
CA ILE A 189 7.66 -8.03 13.03
C ILE A 189 8.99 -7.40 12.62
N LEU A 190 8.93 -6.31 11.86
CA LEU A 190 10.12 -5.61 11.37
C LEU A 190 10.95 -5.01 12.51
N GLY A 191 10.30 -4.41 13.51
CA GLY A 191 10.95 -3.86 14.70
C GLY A 191 11.64 -4.95 15.53
N GLN A 192 10.97 -6.09 15.77
CA GLN A 192 11.57 -7.22 16.48
C GLN A 192 12.73 -7.85 15.69
N ALA A 193 12.61 -8.00 14.38
CA ALA A 193 13.68 -8.49 13.51
C ALA A 193 14.91 -7.57 13.53
N ALA A 194 14.70 -6.25 13.50
CA ALA A 194 15.77 -5.26 13.55
C ALA A 194 16.57 -5.31 14.87
N VAL A 195 15.90 -5.54 16.01
CA VAL A 195 16.55 -5.67 17.32
C VAL A 195 17.25 -7.01 17.51
N LEU A 196 16.81 -8.06 16.79
CA LEU A 196 17.34 -9.40 16.98
C LEU A 196 18.84 -9.49 16.75
N VAL A 197 19.36 -8.81 15.72
CA VAL A 197 20.80 -8.83 15.37
C VAL A 197 21.67 -8.23 16.46
N PRO A 198 21.46 -6.98 16.93
CA PRO A 198 22.26 -6.40 18.02
C PRO A 198 22.05 -7.13 19.35
N ALA A 199 20.84 -7.61 19.66
CA ALA A 199 20.55 -8.36 20.88
C ALA A 199 21.28 -9.72 20.90
N LEU A 200 21.35 -10.43 19.77
CA LEU A 200 22.15 -11.65 19.63
C LEU A 200 23.65 -11.39 19.80
N ARG A 201 24.17 -10.29 19.26
CA ARG A 201 25.57 -9.90 19.47
C ARG A 201 25.83 -9.61 20.96
N ALA A 202 24.96 -8.86 21.62
CA ALA A 202 25.04 -8.60 23.04
C ALA A 202 25.05 -9.86 23.90
N SER A 203 24.22 -10.84 23.56
CA SER A 203 24.13 -12.11 24.30
C SER A 203 25.37 -13.01 24.16
N ARG A 204 26.23 -12.76 23.17
CA ARG A 204 27.45 -13.55 22.89
C ARG A 204 28.71 -12.99 23.55
N THR A 205 28.69 -11.77 24.11
CA THR A 205 29.85 -11.18 24.77
C THR A 205 30.33 -12.00 25.96
N SER A 206 31.64 -12.24 26.02
CA SER A 206 32.23 -13.03 27.10
C SER A 206 32.34 -12.18 28.38
N PRO A 207 32.06 -12.75 29.58
CA PRO A 207 32.23 -12.02 30.84
C PRO A 207 33.63 -11.50 31.09
N ILE A 208 34.66 -12.19 30.54
CA ILE A 208 36.08 -11.86 30.73
C ILE A 208 36.50 -10.58 30.00
N GLU A 209 35.95 -10.34 28.79
CA GLU A 209 36.18 -9.09 28.03
C GLU A 209 35.54 -7.86 28.66
N ALA A 210 34.37 -8.03 29.27
CA ALA A 210 33.67 -6.95 29.95
C ALA A 210 34.44 -6.40 31.18
N ILE A 211 35.23 -7.24 31.86
CA ILE A 211 36.02 -6.86 33.04
C ILE A 211 37.41 -6.32 32.63
N ARG A 212 37.98 -6.78 31.54
CA ARG A 212 39.33 -6.37 31.10
C ARG A 212 39.36 -4.94 30.53
N ASN A 213 38.29 -4.49 29.85
CA ASN A 213 38.20 -3.13 29.29
C ASN A 213 37.95 -2.02 30.32
N THR A 214 37.87 -2.35 31.61
CA THR A 214 37.72 -1.36 32.69
C THR A 214 39.08 -0.82 33.18
N ARG A 215 40.20 -1.31 32.65
CA ARG A 215 41.55 -0.95 33.09
C ARG A 215 42.38 -0.16 32.06
N ALA A 216 41.79 0.39 31.03
CA ALA A 216 42.46 1.26 30.07
C ALA A 216 41.90 2.70 30.13
#